data_237111fdfef596e7627e81a9b1b8fa83
#
_entry.id   237111fdfef596e7627e81a9b1b8fa83
#
_cell.length_a   1.000
_cell.length_b   1.000
_cell.length_c   1.000
_cell.angle_alpha   90.00
_cell.angle_beta   90.00
_cell.angle_gamma   90.00
#
_symmetry.space_group_name_H-M   'P 1'
#
loop_
_entity.id
_entity.type
_entity.pdbx_description
1 polymer ?
#
loop_
_entity_poly.entity_id
_entity_poly.type
_entity_poly.pdbx_seq_one_letter_code
_entity_poly.pdbx_strand_id
1 'polypeptide(L)'
;MSQKDQFKQLRDQIDKIDDQLLALLNERAGCALAIGAVKETTVGAMVYRPEREAQILRRVVKATTGPLTATQITGIYREIISACRSGEEKPKVAVLGPVGTYSETAAVKHFGQEVAIEFETGIEEVFRSVENGDVHYGVVPVENSTEGGVAITLDCLVVTPLHICGEIDLRIRHALIGKEVETGGPVKVVRAHPQALAQCRKWLDRHLPHAERVPATSNAAAVNEVAQSVHSVAIASAETAEHYGLAVLHRNIEDQVGNTTRFLIVGPQRVAGSGYDKTSLVLSAHGRDAPGALQRLLGPLATHEINMTSLQSRPSKTGLWEYVFFVDFEGHQEEALVSQALADIQKESALFKVLGSYPRSL
;
A
#
# COMPACT_ATOMS: atom_id res chain seq x y z
N MET A 1 9.59 -14.53 48.72
CA MET A 1 8.46 -14.58 47.77
C MET A 1 8.68 -15.77 46.86
N SER A 2 7.70 -16.65 46.75
CA SER A 2 7.82 -17.78 45.80
C SER A 2 7.73 -17.27 44.36
N GLN A 3 8.32 -18.00 43.41
CA GLN A 3 8.21 -17.70 41.96
C GLN A 3 6.74 -17.58 41.54
N LYS A 4 5.85 -18.36 42.15
CA LYS A 4 4.40 -18.32 41.93
C LYS A 4 3.75 -17.02 42.38
N ASP A 5 4.21 -16.46 43.52
CA ASP A 5 3.71 -15.17 44.05
C ASP A 5 4.16 -14.01 43.14
N GLN A 6 5.39 -14.07 42.62
CA GLN A 6 5.91 -13.08 41.67
C GLN A 6 5.15 -13.08 40.34
N PHE A 7 4.83 -14.25 39.77
CA PHE A 7 3.98 -14.34 38.58
C PHE A 7 2.58 -13.77 38.81
N LYS A 8 1.98 -14.06 39.96
CA LYS A 8 0.66 -13.53 40.31
C LYS A 8 0.70 -11.99 40.40
N GLN A 9 1.68 -11.44 41.07
CA GLN A 9 1.84 -9.98 41.24
C GLN A 9 1.99 -9.27 39.85
N LEU A 10 2.78 -9.83 38.92
CA LEU A 10 2.95 -9.28 37.59
C LEU A 10 1.65 -9.33 36.77
N ARG A 11 0.87 -10.42 36.87
CA ARG A 11 -0.44 -10.52 36.23
C ARG A 11 -1.42 -9.48 36.77
N ASP A 12 -1.52 -9.35 38.08
CA ASP A 12 -2.37 -8.33 38.72
C ASP A 12 -1.97 -6.89 38.33
N GLN A 13 -0.70 -6.65 37.99
CA GLN A 13 -0.24 -5.36 37.44
C GLN A 13 -0.67 -5.17 36.00
N ILE A 14 -0.59 -6.23 35.16
CA ILE A 14 -1.05 -6.20 33.77
C ILE A 14 -2.56 -5.91 33.74
N ASP A 15 -3.35 -6.61 34.54
CA ASP A 15 -4.82 -6.43 34.61
C ASP A 15 -5.19 -4.98 34.92
N LYS A 16 -4.49 -4.33 35.86
CA LYS A 16 -4.70 -2.90 36.16
C LYS A 16 -4.34 -1.97 35.00
N ILE A 17 -3.28 -2.30 34.25
CA ILE A 17 -2.88 -1.53 33.06
C ILE A 17 -3.93 -1.70 31.96
N ASP A 18 -4.46 -2.92 31.77
CA ASP A 18 -5.49 -3.21 30.79
C ASP A 18 -6.79 -2.45 31.09
N ASP A 19 -7.21 -2.36 32.36
CA ASP A 19 -8.36 -1.53 32.76
C ASP A 19 -8.15 -0.05 32.41
N GLN A 20 -6.94 0.49 32.61
CA GLN A 20 -6.60 1.88 32.26
C GLN A 20 -6.58 2.07 30.73
N LEU A 21 -6.01 1.12 29.99
CA LEU A 21 -5.99 1.15 28.52
C LEU A 21 -7.41 1.13 27.96
N LEU A 22 -8.29 0.27 28.49
CA LEU A 22 -9.69 0.19 28.07
C LEU A 22 -10.42 1.53 28.28
N ALA A 23 -10.24 2.16 29.44
CA ALA A 23 -10.83 3.45 29.75
C ALA A 23 -10.35 4.54 28.78
N LEU A 24 -9.05 4.63 28.52
CA LEU A 24 -8.43 5.61 27.61
C LEU A 24 -8.84 5.38 26.14
N LEU A 25 -8.97 4.12 25.71
CA LEU A 25 -9.44 3.79 24.36
C LEU A 25 -10.90 4.23 24.15
N ASN A 26 -11.78 4.01 25.14
CA ASN A 26 -13.16 4.47 25.09
C ASN A 26 -13.28 6.00 25.10
N GLU A 27 -12.48 6.69 25.92
CA GLU A 27 -12.40 8.16 25.92
C GLU A 27 -11.96 8.69 24.56
N ARG A 28 -10.89 8.10 23.99
CA ARG A 28 -10.40 8.46 22.65
C ARG A 28 -11.46 8.24 21.57
N ALA A 29 -12.19 7.12 21.61
CA ALA A 29 -13.27 6.82 20.67
C ALA A 29 -14.39 7.84 20.80
N GLY A 30 -14.79 8.23 22.04
CA GLY A 30 -15.75 9.30 22.27
C GLY A 30 -15.33 10.64 21.69
N CYS A 31 -14.07 11.01 21.80
CA CYS A 31 -13.53 12.21 21.17
C CYS A 31 -13.59 12.13 19.62
N ALA A 32 -13.31 10.96 19.03
CA ALA A 32 -13.41 10.78 17.60
C ALA A 32 -14.85 10.94 17.09
N LEU A 33 -15.81 10.30 17.76
CA LEU A 33 -17.25 10.47 17.45
C LEU A 33 -17.71 11.92 17.55
N ALA A 34 -17.27 12.65 18.58
CA ALA A 34 -17.60 14.08 18.73
C ALA A 34 -17.02 14.91 17.57
N ILE A 35 -15.81 14.60 17.09
CA ILE A 35 -15.21 15.22 15.89
C ILE A 35 -16.03 14.88 14.66
N GLY A 36 -16.50 13.62 14.50
CA GLY A 36 -17.36 13.19 13.41
C GLY A 36 -18.66 14.01 13.34
N ALA A 37 -19.34 14.17 14.47
CA ALA A 37 -20.56 14.97 14.54
C ALA A 37 -20.35 16.45 14.15
N VAL A 38 -19.18 17.04 14.46
CA VAL A 38 -18.82 18.40 14.00
C VAL A 38 -18.59 18.43 12.49
N LYS A 39 -17.97 17.38 11.93
CA LYS A 39 -17.70 17.27 10.48
C LYS A 39 -19.00 17.15 9.66
N GLU A 40 -20.01 16.41 10.15
CA GLU A 40 -21.30 16.26 9.47
C GLU A 40 -21.97 17.61 9.19
N THR A 41 -21.74 18.61 10.04
CA THR A 41 -22.23 19.98 9.85
C THR A 41 -21.36 20.81 8.89
N THR A 42 -20.22 20.28 8.45
CA THR A 42 -19.24 20.98 7.60
C THR A 42 -19.24 20.38 6.19
N VAL A 43 -19.71 21.11 5.21
CA VAL A 43 -19.78 20.67 3.81
C VAL A 43 -18.36 20.28 3.32
N GLY A 44 -18.22 19.03 2.85
CA GLY A 44 -16.98 18.50 2.28
C GLY A 44 -15.93 18.06 3.31
N ALA A 45 -16.28 17.94 4.58
CA ALA A 45 -15.37 17.40 5.60
C ALA A 45 -15.15 15.90 5.38
N MET A 46 -13.88 15.53 5.14
CA MET A 46 -13.48 14.14 4.91
C MET A 46 -13.20 13.43 6.24
N VAL A 47 -13.67 12.18 6.36
CA VAL A 47 -13.43 11.36 7.55
C VAL A 47 -11.96 10.91 7.60
N TYR A 48 -11.42 10.44 6.48
CA TYR A 48 -10.01 10.02 6.39
C TYR A 48 -9.10 11.23 6.15
N ARG A 49 -8.16 11.43 7.07
CA ARG A 49 -7.18 12.52 7.10
C ARG A 49 -5.76 11.94 7.16
N PRO A 50 -5.18 11.54 6.02
CA PRO A 50 -3.89 10.85 5.96
C PRO A 50 -2.75 11.65 6.62
N GLU A 51 -2.74 12.98 6.47
CA GLU A 51 -1.77 13.87 7.10
C GLU A 51 -1.83 13.80 8.63
N ARG A 52 -3.05 13.74 9.18
CA ARG A 52 -3.25 13.66 10.63
C ARG A 52 -2.86 12.29 11.17
N GLU A 53 -3.23 11.21 10.49
CA GLU A 53 -2.85 9.86 10.86
C GLU A 53 -1.32 9.69 10.85
N ALA A 54 -0.65 10.17 9.80
CA ALA A 54 0.80 10.15 9.71
C ALA A 54 1.48 10.94 10.84
N GLN A 55 0.94 12.13 11.20
CA GLN A 55 1.44 12.91 12.33
C GLN A 55 1.30 12.15 13.66
N ILE A 56 0.16 11.48 13.88
CA ILE A 56 -0.07 10.67 15.10
C ILE A 56 0.94 9.53 15.16
N LEU A 57 1.08 8.76 14.08
CA LEU A 57 2.00 7.62 14.03
C LEU A 57 3.45 8.04 14.28
N ARG A 58 3.92 9.12 13.64
CA ARG A 58 5.28 9.66 13.88
C ARG A 58 5.47 10.13 15.32
N ARG A 59 4.46 10.79 15.89
CA ARG A 59 4.52 11.26 17.28
C ARG A 59 4.68 10.09 18.26
N VAL A 60 3.91 9.01 18.10
CA VAL A 60 3.96 7.87 19.01
C VAL A 60 5.25 7.06 18.86
N VAL A 61 5.74 6.91 17.62
CA VAL A 61 7.05 6.29 17.37
C VAL A 61 8.18 7.09 18.01
N LYS A 62 8.16 8.43 17.90
CA LYS A 62 9.16 9.29 18.54
C LYS A 62 9.08 9.27 20.07
N ALA A 63 7.89 9.10 20.63
CA ALA A 63 7.66 9.12 22.08
C ALA A 63 7.93 7.77 22.75
N THR A 64 7.98 6.66 22.01
CA THR A 64 8.21 5.34 22.62
C THR A 64 9.65 5.21 23.12
N THR A 65 9.79 4.81 24.39
CA THR A 65 11.08 4.52 25.03
C THR A 65 11.10 3.12 25.64
N GLY A 66 10.00 2.38 25.47
CA GLY A 66 9.79 1.08 26.07
C GLY A 66 10.30 -0.09 25.21
N PRO A 67 9.97 -1.32 25.59
CA PRO A 67 10.41 -2.53 24.89
C PRO A 67 9.74 -2.75 23.53
N LEU A 68 8.64 -2.03 23.23
CA LEU A 68 7.96 -2.14 21.94
C LEU A 68 8.73 -1.42 20.84
N THR A 69 8.91 -2.10 19.70
CA THR A 69 9.56 -1.54 18.52
C THR A 69 8.66 -0.50 17.81
N ALA A 70 9.27 0.36 17.01
CA ALA A 70 8.54 1.33 16.17
C ALA A 70 7.45 0.65 15.31
N THR A 71 7.76 -0.50 14.71
CA THR A 71 6.81 -1.27 13.90
C THR A 71 5.61 -1.76 14.71
N GLN A 72 5.85 -2.27 15.94
CA GLN A 72 4.78 -2.74 16.82
C GLN A 72 3.86 -1.59 17.26
N ILE A 73 4.46 -0.46 17.69
CA ILE A 73 3.68 0.73 18.08
C ILE A 73 2.87 1.27 16.91
N THR A 74 3.46 1.34 15.71
CA THR A 74 2.76 1.78 14.50
C THR A 74 1.55 0.87 14.20
N GLY A 75 1.71 -0.45 14.28
CA GLY A 75 0.62 -1.40 14.09
C GLY A 75 -0.51 -1.21 15.09
N ILE A 76 -0.20 -1.16 16.39
CA ILE A 76 -1.20 -0.96 17.45
C ILE A 76 -1.97 0.35 17.23
N TYR A 77 -1.28 1.47 17.00
CA TYR A 77 -1.94 2.75 16.82
C TYR A 77 -2.74 2.83 15.51
N ARG A 78 -2.34 2.12 14.47
CA ARG A 78 -3.12 2.02 13.24
C ARG A 78 -4.47 1.35 13.48
N GLU A 79 -4.50 0.26 14.24
CA GLU A 79 -5.76 -0.41 14.60
C GLU A 79 -6.63 0.46 15.52
N ILE A 80 -6.04 1.16 16.48
CA ILE A 80 -6.77 2.13 17.33
C ILE A 80 -7.39 3.25 16.48
N ILE A 81 -6.64 3.79 15.51
CA ILE A 81 -7.13 4.83 14.61
C ILE A 81 -8.25 4.27 13.72
N SER A 82 -8.08 3.09 13.16
CA SER A 82 -9.05 2.40 12.32
C SER A 82 -10.36 2.16 13.06
N ALA A 83 -10.31 1.59 14.27
CA ALA A 83 -11.48 1.35 15.12
C ALA A 83 -12.23 2.64 15.48
N CYS A 84 -11.51 3.72 15.81
CA CYS A 84 -12.15 5.00 16.11
C CYS A 84 -12.77 5.66 14.87
N ARG A 85 -12.14 5.55 13.71
CA ARG A 85 -12.62 6.10 12.44
C ARG A 85 -13.86 5.37 11.96
N SER A 86 -13.91 4.04 12.09
CA SER A 86 -15.06 3.23 11.69
C SER A 86 -16.35 3.59 12.46
N GLY A 87 -16.22 4.18 13.66
CA GLY A 87 -17.34 4.73 14.41
C GLY A 87 -17.91 6.03 13.81
N GLU A 88 -17.12 6.78 13.02
CA GLU A 88 -17.60 7.94 12.25
C GLU A 88 -18.19 7.46 10.91
N GLU A 89 -17.36 6.86 10.08
CA GLU A 89 -17.71 6.27 8.80
C GLU A 89 -16.69 5.18 8.43
N LYS A 90 -17.17 4.01 8.04
CA LYS A 90 -16.31 2.93 7.58
C LYS A 90 -15.81 3.21 6.15
N PRO A 91 -14.50 3.39 5.92
CA PRO A 91 -13.99 3.65 4.57
C PRO A 91 -14.30 2.49 3.64
N LYS A 92 -14.85 2.78 2.47
CA LYS A 92 -14.99 1.84 1.35
C LYS A 92 -13.80 2.00 0.43
N VAL A 93 -13.11 0.91 0.11
CA VAL A 93 -11.86 0.94 -0.65
C VAL A 93 -11.89 -0.12 -1.75
N ALA A 94 -11.73 0.31 -3.00
CA ALA A 94 -11.57 -0.60 -4.12
C ALA A 94 -10.13 -1.09 -4.23
N VAL A 95 -9.96 -2.38 -4.51
CA VAL A 95 -8.66 -3.01 -4.73
C VAL A 95 -8.72 -3.97 -5.90
N LEU A 96 -7.57 -4.25 -6.53
CA LEU A 96 -7.48 -5.32 -7.53
C LEU A 96 -7.72 -6.67 -6.86
N GLY A 97 -8.80 -7.36 -7.28
CA GLY A 97 -9.15 -8.68 -6.80
C GLY A 97 -8.34 -9.83 -7.39
N PRO A 98 -8.69 -11.05 -7.04
CA PRO A 98 -9.71 -11.48 -6.09
C PRO A 98 -9.28 -11.33 -4.61
N VAL A 99 -10.10 -11.83 -3.68
CA VAL A 99 -9.77 -11.93 -2.23
C VAL A 99 -8.44 -12.66 -2.03
N GLY A 100 -7.61 -12.19 -1.09
CA GLY A 100 -6.30 -12.77 -0.79
C GLY A 100 -5.16 -12.21 -1.66
N THR A 101 -5.36 -11.09 -2.38
CA THR A 101 -4.29 -10.43 -3.15
C THR A 101 -3.43 -9.52 -2.27
N TYR A 102 -2.22 -9.19 -2.76
CA TYR A 102 -1.38 -8.18 -2.12
C TYR A 102 -2.01 -6.78 -2.11
N SER A 103 -2.92 -6.49 -3.03
CA SER A 103 -3.68 -5.22 -3.03
C SER A 103 -4.60 -5.12 -1.82
N GLU A 104 -5.29 -6.22 -1.47
CA GLU A 104 -6.07 -6.32 -0.24
C GLU A 104 -5.18 -6.16 1.00
N THR A 105 -4.06 -6.90 1.06
CA THR A 105 -3.09 -6.78 2.17
C THR A 105 -2.58 -5.34 2.31
N ALA A 106 -2.32 -4.64 1.21
CA ALA A 106 -1.90 -3.24 1.22
C ALA A 106 -3.01 -2.33 1.77
N ALA A 107 -4.28 -2.54 1.37
CA ALA A 107 -5.41 -1.78 1.87
C ALA A 107 -5.61 -1.96 3.38
N VAL A 108 -5.63 -3.21 3.85
CA VAL A 108 -5.72 -3.51 5.29
C VAL A 108 -4.54 -2.94 6.06
N LYS A 109 -3.32 -3.09 5.55
CA LYS A 109 -2.11 -2.52 6.18
C LYS A 109 -2.18 -1.00 6.27
N HIS A 110 -2.82 -0.30 5.33
CA HIS A 110 -2.93 1.16 5.33
C HIS A 110 -4.08 1.67 6.19
N PHE A 111 -5.28 1.13 5.97
CA PHE A 111 -6.51 1.60 6.60
C PHE A 111 -6.83 0.92 7.93
N GLY A 112 -6.18 -0.20 8.28
CA GLY A 112 -6.52 -1.07 9.39
C GLY A 112 -7.65 -2.04 9.06
N GLN A 113 -8.01 -2.89 10.03
CA GLN A 113 -8.98 -3.99 9.84
C GLN A 113 -10.42 -3.51 9.59
N GLU A 114 -10.77 -2.32 10.07
CA GLU A 114 -12.12 -1.75 9.93
C GLU A 114 -12.35 -1.06 8.58
N VAL A 115 -11.77 -1.58 7.49
CA VAL A 115 -11.99 -1.11 6.11
C VAL A 115 -12.99 -2.01 5.40
N ALA A 116 -13.91 -1.42 4.61
CA ALA A 116 -14.78 -2.17 3.71
C ALA A 116 -14.09 -2.28 2.34
N ILE A 117 -13.72 -3.50 1.94
CA ILE A 117 -12.98 -3.74 0.70
C ILE A 117 -13.94 -4.21 -0.40
N GLU A 118 -13.87 -3.56 -1.56
CA GLU A 118 -14.54 -3.95 -2.79
C GLU A 118 -13.48 -4.42 -3.81
N PHE A 119 -13.74 -5.59 -4.41
CA PHE A 119 -12.79 -6.25 -5.30
C PHE A 119 -13.15 -5.98 -6.76
N GLU A 120 -12.23 -5.34 -7.48
CA GLU A 120 -12.38 -5.04 -8.89
C GLU A 120 -11.62 -6.02 -9.77
N THR A 121 -12.07 -6.18 -11.00
CA THR A 121 -11.48 -7.10 -11.97
C THR A 121 -10.20 -6.60 -12.61
N GLY A 122 -9.95 -5.28 -12.54
CA GLY A 122 -8.79 -4.62 -13.12
C GLY A 122 -8.44 -3.32 -12.39
N ILE A 123 -7.25 -2.80 -12.67
CA ILE A 123 -6.79 -1.53 -12.09
C ILE A 123 -7.62 -0.36 -12.63
N GLU A 124 -8.02 -0.38 -13.90
CA GLU A 124 -8.86 0.65 -14.51
C GLU A 124 -10.22 0.75 -13.82
N GLU A 125 -10.79 -0.40 -13.43
CA GLU A 125 -12.04 -0.49 -12.70
C GLU A 125 -11.89 0.10 -11.29
N VAL A 126 -10.75 -0.11 -10.60
CA VAL A 126 -10.47 0.52 -9.31
C VAL A 126 -10.54 2.05 -9.43
N PHE A 127 -9.90 2.64 -10.44
CA PHE A 127 -9.97 4.09 -10.67
C PHE A 127 -11.41 4.54 -10.94
N ARG A 128 -12.13 3.81 -11.80
CA ARG A 128 -13.52 4.14 -12.18
C ARG A 128 -14.47 4.11 -10.99
N SER A 129 -14.38 3.11 -10.12
CA SER A 129 -15.22 3.01 -8.92
C SER A 129 -15.01 4.18 -7.97
N VAL A 130 -13.77 4.71 -7.85
CA VAL A 130 -13.50 5.92 -7.07
C VAL A 130 -14.03 7.18 -7.79
N GLU A 131 -13.82 7.29 -9.10
CA GLU A 131 -14.29 8.44 -9.91
C GLU A 131 -15.80 8.57 -9.90
N ASN A 132 -16.52 7.45 -9.91
CA ASN A 132 -17.98 7.39 -9.83
C ASN A 132 -18.51 7.69 -8.42
N GLY A 133 -17.66 7.61 -7.38
CA GLY A 133 -18.07 7.74 -5.98
C GLY A 133 -18.73 6.47 -5.40
N ASP A 134 -18.57 5.30 -6.05
CA ASP A 134 -19.07 4.01 -5.55
C ASP A 134 -18.28 3.61 -4.30
N VAL A 135 -16.98 3.95 -4.27
CA VAL A 135 -16.09 3.80 -3.12
C VAL A 135 -15.35 5.11 -2.84
N HIS A 136 -14.79 5.23 -1.63
CA HIS A 136 -14.10 6.45 -1.20
C HIS A 136 -12.66 6.53 -1.74
N TYR A 137 -11.96 5.40 -1.80
CA TYR A 137 -10.53 5.31 -2.19
C TYR A 137 -10.27 4.07 -3.02
N GLY A 138 -9.19 4.11 -3.78
CA GLY A 138 -8.63 2.95 -4.46
C GLY A 138 -7.21 2.66 -3.96
N VAL A 139 -6.84 1.38 -3.88
CA VAL A 139 -5.44 0.97 -3.61
C VAL A 139 -4.92 0.20 -4.80
N VAL A 140 -3.91 0.76 -5.46
CA VAL A 140 -3.36 0.25 -6.72
C VAL A 140 -1.84 0.09 -6.65
N PRO A 141 -1.26 -1.00 -7.19
CA PRO A 141 0.19 -1.14 -7.29
C PRO A 141 0.74 -0.15 -8.33
N VAL A 142 1.82 0.55 -8.02
CA VAL A 142 2.47 1.49 -8.95
C VAL A 142 3.85 1.04 -9.37
N GLU A 143 4.58 0.34 -8.50
CA GLU A 143 5.96 -0.07 -8.77
C GLU A 143 6.30 -1.34 -7.96
N ASN A 144 7.01 -2.25 -8.61
CA ASN A 144 7.62 -3.40 -7.94
C ASN A 144 9.13 -3.29 -8.04
N SER A 145 9.85 -3.54 -6.95
CA SER A 145 11.31 -3.37 -6.87
C SER A 145 12.11 -4.27 -7.82
N THR A 146 11.50 -5.34 -8.34
CA THR A 146 12.15 -6.29 -9.26
C THR A 146 11.70 -6.12 -10.71
N GLU A 147 10.50 -5.60 -10.95
CA GLU A 147 9.91 -5.51 -12.29
C GLU A 147 9.66 -4.07 -12.78
N GLY A 148 9.83 -3.11 -11.88
CA GLY A 148 9.63 -1.70 -12.20
C GLY A 148 8.17 -1.25 -12.16
N GLY A 149 7.85 -0.22 -12.92
CA GLY A 149 6.56 0.46 -12.88
C GLY A 149 5.40 -0.35 -13.45
N VAL A 150 4.23 -0.27 -12.80
CA VAL A 150 2.98 -0.88 -13.26
C VAL A 150 2.34 0.00 -14.32
N ALA A 151 2.47 -0.44 -15.57
CA ALA A 151 2.09 0.31 -16.75
C ALA A 151 0.66 0.87 -16.72
N ILE A 152 -0.31 0.04 -16.36
CA ILE A 152 -1.73 0.39 -16.35
C ILE A 152 -2.00 1.49 -15.32
N THR A 153 -1.44 1.38 -14.12
CA THR A 153 -1.59 2.40 -13.06
C THR A 153 -1.05 3.75 -13.51
N LEU A 154 0.15 3.76 -14.11
CA LEU A 154 0.76 5.00 -14.60
C LEU A 154 -0.09 5.63 -15.72
N ASP A 155 -0.65 4.81 -16.64
CA ASP A 155 -1.52 5.30 -17.69
C ASP A 155 -2.82 5.93 -17.13
N CYS A 156 -3.45 5.30 -16.14
CA CYS A 156 -4.62 5.85 -15.45
C CYS A 156 -4.29 7.18 -14.75
N LEU A 157 -3.13 7.30 -14.10
CA LEU A 157 -2.72 8.54 -13.40
C LEU A 157 -2.58 9.74 -14.33
N VAL A 158 -2.28 9.55 -15.61
CA VAL A 158 -2.22 10.66 -16.59
C VAL A 158 -3.59 11.31 -16.74
N VAL A 159 -4.65 10.51 -16.84
CA VAL A 159 -5.98 10.97 -17.27
C VAL A 159 -6.97 11.19 -16.11
N THR A 160 -6.85 10.46 -15.02
CA THR A 160 -7.78 10.52 -13.88
C THR A 160 -7.84 11.90 -13.23
N PRO A 161 -9.02 12.38 -12.78
CA PRO A 161 -9.13 13.58 -11.94
C PRO A 161 -8.76 13.32 -10.47
N LEU A 162 -8.54 12.06 -10.08
CA LEU A 162 -8.20 11.71 -8.70
C LEU A 162 -6.80 12.17 -8.31
N HIS A 163 -6.57 12.24 -7.00
CA HIS A 163 -5.28 12.57 -6.41
C HIS A 163 -4.68 11.36 -5.69
N ILE A 164 -3.35 11.32 -5.64
CA ILE A 164 -2.65 10.40 -4.73
C ILE A 164 -2.77 10.98 -3.31
N CYS A 165 -3.40 10.20 -2.42
CA CYS A 165 -3.65 10.58 -1.04
C CYS A 165 -2.67 9.93 -0.05
N GLY A 166 -1.91 8.94 -0.50
CA GLY A 166 -0.95 8.21 0.31
C GLY A 166 -0.21 7.14 -0.48
N GLU A 167 0.79 6.57 0.17
CA GLU A 167 1.54 5.43 -0.35
C GLU A 167 1.77 4.39 0.74
N ILE A 168 2.01 3.16 0.32
CA ILE A 168 2.41 2.09 1.21
C ILE A 168 3.39 1.14 0.51
N ASP A 169 4.48 0.84 1.20
CA ASP A 169 5.42 -0.17 0.77
C ASP A 169 5.07 -1.51 1.43
N LEU A 170 4.77 -2.50 0.60
CA LEU A 170 4.45 -3.85 1.04
C LEU A 170 5.55 -4.80 0.62
N ARG A 171 6.21 -5.41 1.59
CA ARG A 171 7.15 -6.48 1.31
C ARG A 171 6.42 -7.72 0.82
N ILE A 172 6.78 -8.17 -0.37
CA ILE A 172 6.21 -9.35 -0.99
C ILE A 172 6.94 -10.59 -0.48
N ARG A 173 6.21 -11.46 0.19
CA ARG A 173 6.70 -12.73 0.68
C ARG A 173 5.85 -13.85 0.11
N HIS A 174 6.50 -14.87 -0.40
CA HIS A 174 5.82 -16.01 -0.97
C HIS A 174 5.83 -17.19 -0.01
N ALA A 175 4.68 -17.84 0.09
CA ALA A 175 4.50 -19.08 0.83
C ALA A 175 4.00 -20.17 -0.11
N LEU A 176 4.36 -21.42 0.19
CA LEU A 176 3.75 -22.59 -0.42
C LEU A 176 2.52 -22.95 0.39
N ILE A 177 1.38 -23.01 -0.27
CA ILE A 177 0.05 -23.19 0.34
C ILE A 177 -0.61 -24.43 -0.24
N GLY A 178 -1.23 -25.21 0.62
CA GLY A 178 -1.95 -26.42 0.22
C GLY A 178 -2.71 -27.05 1.37
N LYS A 179 -3.32 -28.21 1.12
CA LYS A 179 -3.91 -29.01 2.21
C LYS A 179 -2.79 -29.66 3.02
N GLU A 180 -2.97 -29.75 4.33
CA GLU A 180 -2.12 -30.61 5.16
C GLU A 180 -2.29 -32.05 4.71
N VAL A 181 -1.18 -32.65 4.29
CA VAL A 181 -1.19 -33.99 3.75
C VAL A 181 -0.77 -34.95 4.85
N GLU A 182 -1.72 -35.44 5.65
CA GLU A 182 -1.46 -36.50 6.63
C GLU A 182 -1.12 -37.86 5.98
N THR A 183 -1.50 -38.06 4.72
CA THR A 183 -1.35 -39.35 4.03
C THR A 183 -1.02 -39.20 2.54
N GLY A 184 -0.59 -38.03 2.07
CA GLY A 184 -0.55 -37.75 0.66
C GLY A 184 0.76 -38.11 -0.01
N GLY A 185 0.62 -38.60 -1.20
CA GLY A 185 1.73 -38.77 -2.14
C GLY A 185 2.39 -37.44 -2.51
N PRO A 186 3.42 -37.49 -3.36
CA PRO A 186 4.19 -36.30 -3.71
C PRO A 186 3.32 -35.22 -4.34
N VAL A 187 3.67 -33.95 -4.08
CA VAL A 187 3.11 -32.77 -4.78
C VAL A 187 3.38 -32.93 -6.28
N LYS A 188 2.33 -32.92 -7.08
CA LYS A 188 2.41 -33.09 -8.53
C LYS A 188 2.35 -31.77 -9.30
N VAL A 189 1.65 -30.77 -8.75
CA VAL A 189 1.39 -29.50 -9.43
C VAL A 189 1.65 -28.33 -8.49
N VAL A 190 2.37 -27.31 -8.99
CA VAL A 190 2.53 -26.00 -8.34
C VAL A 190 1.85 -24.95 -9.20
N ARG A 191 0.88 -24.24 -8.65
CA ARG A 191 0.13 -23.19 -9.33
C ARG A 191 0.47 -21.84 -8.76
N ALA A 192 0.70 -20.85 -9.62
CA ALA A 192 0.84 -19.44 -9.22
C ALA A 192 0.79 -18.53 -10.44
N HIS A 193 0.72 -17.22 -10.20
CA HIS A 193 1.00 -16.24 -11.25
C HIS A 193 2.41 -16.46 -11.83
N PRO A 194 2.62 -16.30 -13.15
CA PRO A 194 3.93 -16.53 -13.78
C PRO A 194 5.10 -15.85 -13.08
N GLN A 195 4.88 -14.64 -12.60
CA GLN A 195 5.85 -13.88 -11.83
C GLN A 195 6.27 -14.59 -10.53
N ALA A 196 5.32 -15.10 -9.75
CA ALA A 196 5.61 -15.81 -8.51
C ALA A 196 6.33 -17.14 -8.77
N LEU A 197 5.98 -17.85 -9.85
CA LEU A 197 6.73 -19.03 -10.29
C LEU A 197 8.19 -18.70 -10.62
N ALA A 198 8.43 -17.57 -11.30
CA ALA A 198 9.78 -17.12 -11.63
C ALA A 198 10.58 -16.69 -10.39
N GLN A 199 9.93 -15.98 -9.45
CA GLN A 199 10.55 -15.49 -8.20
C GLN A 199 10.86 -16.60 -7.20
N CYS A 200 10.23 -17.78 -7.32
CA CYS A 200 10.45 -18.95 -6.46
C CYS A 200 11.17 -20.09 -7.19
N ARG A 201 11.69 -19.85 -8.40
CA ARG A 201 12.20 -20.91 -9.29
C ARG A 201 13.27 -21.78 -8.64
N LYS A 202 14.30 -21.19 -8.02
CA LYS A 202 15.41 -21.94 -7.42
C LYS A 202 14.96 -22.76 -6.23
N TRP A 203 14.03 -22.22 -5.44
CA TRP A 203 13.45 -22.95 -4.32
C TRP A 203 12.64 -24.17 -4.83
N LEU A 204 11.82 -23.98 -5.86
CA LEU A 204 11.03 -25.06 -6.48
C LEU A 204 11.90 -26.14 -7.11
N ASP A 205 12.99 -25.75 -7.81
CA ASP A 205 13.93 -26.69 -8.43
C ASP A 205 14.60 -27.60 -7.40
N ARG A 206 14.82 -27.10 -6.19
CA ARG A 206 15.46 -27.84 -5.10
C ARG A 206 14.49 -28.75 -4.34
N HIS A 207 13.26 -28.26 -4.06
CA HIS A 207 12.33 -28.93 -3.13
C HIS A 207 11.23 -29.69 -3.85
N LEU A 208 10.83 -29.27 -5.05
CA LEU A 208 9.75 -29.87 -5.86
C LEU A 208 10.18 -30.01 -7.33
N PRO A 209 11.32 -30.70 -7.61
CA PRO A 209 11.89 -30.76 -8.97
C PRO A 209 10.99 -31.47 -9.97
N HIS A 210 10.10 -32.35 -9.51
CA HIS A 210 9.22 -33.14 -10.38
C HIS A 210 7.80 -32.59 -10.50
N ALA A 211 7.47 -31.52 -9.78
CA ALA A 211 6.15 -30.93 -9.84
C ALA A 211 5.99 -30.06 -11.10
N GLU A 212 4.89 -30.24 -11.80
CA GLU A 212 4.50 -29.41 -12.93
C GLU A 212 4.20 -27.98 -12.46
N ARG A 213 4.69 -26.98 -13.18
CA ARG A 213 4.46 -25.55 -12.89
C ARG A 213 3.38 -25.01 -13.82
N VAL A 214 2.21 -24.77 -13.26
CA VAL A 214 1.03 -24.33 -14.02
C VAL A 214 0.72 -22.87 -13.72
N PRO A 215 0.76 -22.00 -14.73
CA PRO A 215 0.43 -20.58 -14.55
C PRO A 215 -1.06 -20.41 -14.23
N ALA A 216 -1.34 -19.43 -13.34
CA ALA A 216 -2.68 -18.95 -13.00
C ALA A 216 -2.79 -17.45 -13.25
N THR A 217 -4.00 -16.93 -13.34
CA THR A 217 -4.26 -15.50 -13.58
C THR A 217 -3.82 -14.61 -12.42
N SER A 218 -3.86 -15.15 -11.20
CA SER A 218 -3.31 -14.50 -9.99
C SER A 218 -2.89 -15.57 -8.97
N ASN A 219 -2.12 -15.16 -7.96
CA ASN A 219 -1.75 -16.05 -6.86
C ASN A 219 -2.97 -16.48 -6.04
N ALA A 220 -3.92 -15.58 -5.81
CA ALA A 220 -5.15 -15.90 -5.11
C ALA A 220 -6.06 -16.85 -5.92
N ALA A 221 -6.13 -16.70 -7.24
CA ALA A 221 -6.82 -17.64 -8.12
C ALA A 221 -6.17 -19.04 -8.04
N ALA A 222 -4.85 -19.12 -8.02
CA ALA A 222 -4.13 -20.37 -7.85
C ALA A 222 -4.47 -21.08 -6.52
N VAL A 223 -4.59 -20.32 -5.42
CA VAL A 223 -4.97 -20.84 -4.11
C VAL A 223 -6.40 -21.40 -4.15
N ASN A 224 -7.33 -20.70 -4.77
CA ASN A 224 -8.71 -21.17 -4.93
C ASN A 224 -8.80 -22.48 -5.73
N GLU A 225 -8.03 -22.61 -6.82
CA GLU A 225 -7.96 -23.86 -7.60
C GLU A 225 -7.38 -25.03 -6.79
N VAL A 226 -6.35 -24.76 -5.99
CA VAL A 226 -5.69 -25.77 -5.14
C VAL A 226 -6.58 -26.22 -3.99
N ALA A 227 -7.47 -25.40 -3.50
CA ALA A 227 -8.43 -25.77 -2.45
C ALA A 227 -9.28 -27.01 -2.83
N GLN A 228 -9.43 -27.30 -4.12
CA GLN A 228 -10.17 -28.46 -4.62
C GLN A 228 -9.28 -29.70 -4.90
N SER A 229 -7.95 -29.62 -4.66
CA SER A 229 -6.99 -30.68 -5.02
C SER A 229 -6.12 -31.10 -3.83
N VAL A 230 -5.79 -32.40 -3.75
CA VAL A 230 -4.90 -32.97 -2.71
C VAL A 230 -3.43 -33.06 -3.15
N HIS A 231 -3.13 -33.01 -4.46
CA HIS A 231 -1.78 -33.13 -5.00
C HIS A 231 -1.26 -31.83 -5.61
N SER A 232 -1.97 -30.75 -5.40
CA SER A 232 -1.60 -29.43 -5.91
C SER A 232 -1.32 -28.48 -4.76
N VAL A 233 -0.35 -27.60 -4.97
CA VAL A 233 -0.01 -26.51 -4.07
C VAL A 233 0.03 -25.19 -4.84
N ALA A 234 -0.18 -24.08 -4.15
CA ALA A 234 -0.10 -22.76 -4.73
C ALA A 234 1.02 -21.95 -4.09
N ILE A 235 1.49 -20.91 -4.82
CA ILE A 235 2.35 -19.87 -4.27
C ILE A 235 1.52 -18.60 -4.12
N ALA A 236 1.41 -18.12 -2.89
CA ALA A 236 0.74 -16.84 -2.57
C ALA A 236 1.31 -16.25 -1.28
N SER A 237 0.68 -15.19 -0.76
CA SER A 237 1.00 -14.70 0.59
C SER A 237 0.47 -15.68 1.65
N ALA A 238 1.08 -15.67 2.83
CA ALA A 238 0.62 -16.55 3.91
C ALA A 238 -0.81 -16.21 4.36
N GLU A 239 -1.18 -14.93 4.30
CA GLU A 239 -2.50 -14.42 4.65
C GLU A 239 -3.59 -14.98 3.71
N THR A 240 -3.26 -15.22 2.44
CA THR A 240 -4.18 -15.84 1.48
C THR A 240 -4.63 -17.24 1.93
N ALA A 241 -3.76 -17.99 2.60
CA ALA A 241 -4.10 -19.34 3.07
C ALA A 241 -5.29 -19.33 4.04
N GLU A 242 -5.35 -18.35 4.93
CA GLU A 242 -6.41 -18.23 5.94
C GLU A 242 -7.78 -18.01 5.28
N HIS A 243 -7.86 -17.19 4.24
CA HIS A 243 -9.11 -16.92 3.50
C HIS A 243 -9.71 -18.18 2.86
N TYR A 244 -8.85 -19.13 2.44
CA TYR A 244 -9.28 -20.33 1.75
C TYR A 244 -9.25 -21.59 2.63
N GLY A 245 -8.97 -21.44 3.93
CA GLY A 245 -8.91 -22.57 4.88
C GLY A 245 -7.82 -23.58 4.53
N LEU A 246 -6.70 -23.12 3.99
CA LEU A 246 -5.55 -23.95 3.60
C LEU A 246 -4.37 -23.76 4.57
N ALA A 247 -3.46 -24.72 4.59
CA ALA A 247 -2.26 -24.67 5.40
C ALA A 247 -1.12 -23.95 4.66
N VAL A 248 -0.31 -23.20 5.40
CA VAL A 248 0.99 -22.70 4.95
C VAL A 248 2.03 -23.81 5.16
N LEU A 249 2.44 -24.45 4.07
CA LEU A 249 3.38 -25.57 4.10
C LEU A 249 4.83 -25.10 4.27
N HIS A 250 5.22 -24.01 3.54
CA HIS A 250 6.52 -23.38 3.66
C HIS A 250 6.37 -21.86 3.53
N ARG A 251 7.11 -21.11 4.34
CA ARG A 251 7.15 -19.64 4.31
C ARG A 251 8.46 -19.14 3.68
N ASN A 252 8.41 -17.95 3.08
CA ASN A 252 9.58 -17.24 2.54
C ASN A 252 10.33 -18.10 1.50
N ILE A 253 9.60 -18.55 0.48
CA ILE A 253 10.14 -19.40 -0.59
C ILE A 253 10.66 -18.62 -1.79
N GLU A 254 10.60 -17.29 -1.73
CA GLU A 254 11.16 -16.40 -2.74
C GLU A 254 12.68 -16.51 -2.82
N ASP A 255 13.23 -16.52 -4.06
CA ASP A 255 14.65 -16.64 -4.33
C ASP A 255 15.47 -15.38 -3.95
N GLN A 256 14.81 -14.22 -3.97
CA GLN A 256 15.40 -12.93 -3.61
C GLN A 256 14.66 -12.32 -2.42
N VAL A 257 15.42 -12.04 -1.37
CA VAL A 257 14.91 -11.37 -0.17
C VAL A 257 14.83 -9.86 -0.44
N GLY A 258 13.68 -9.25 -0.16
CA GLY A 258 13.53 -7.79 -0.24
C GLY A 258 12.62 -7.29 -1.36
N ASN A 259 11.99 -8.18 -2.14
CA ASN A 259 10.98 -7.77 -3.10
C ASN A 259 9.88 -6.96 -2.38
N THR A 260 9.66 -5.74 -2.86
CA THR A 260 8.70 -4.78 -2.30
C THR A 260 7.86 -4.22 -3.42
N THR A 261 6.57 -4.15 -3.22
CA THR A 261 5.65 -3.44 -4.11
C THR A 261 5.16 -2.19 -3.41
N ARG A 262 5.31 -1.06 -4.10
CA ARG A 262 4.74 0.22 -3.70
C ARG A 262 3.32 0.31 -4.24
N PHE A 263 2.38 0.62 -3.35
CA PHE A 263 0.98 0.88 -3.68
C PHE A 263 0.68 2.35 -3.45
N LEU A 264 -0.23 2.90 -4.24
CA LEU A 264 -0.77 4.24 -4.08
C LEU A 264 -2.21 4.14 -3.58
N ILE A 265 -2.55 5.07 -2.71
CA ILE A 265 -3.93 5.35 -2.33
C ILE A 265 -4.42 6.49 -3.20
N VAL A 266 -5.45 6.25 -4.01
CA VAL A 266 -6.06 7.26 -4.86
C VAL A 266 -7.44 7.64 -4.35
N GLY A 267 -7.77 8.92 -4.42
CA GLY A 267 -9.04 9.46 -3.94
C GLY A 267 -9.33 10.85 -4.50
N PRO A 268 -10.54 11.40 -4.24
CA PRO A 268 -10.94 12.69 -4.80
C PRO A 268 -10.31 13.89 -4.09
N GLN A 269 -9.76 13.70 -2.89
CA GLN A 269 -9.28 14.79 -2.03
C GLN A 269 -7.82 15.15 -2.27
N ARG A 270 -7.50 16.43 -2.06
CA ARG A 270 -6.13 16.89 -1.83
C ARG A 270 -5.79 16.72 -0.36
N VAL A 271 -4.58 16.28 -0.08
CA VAL A 271 -4.08 16.05 1.27
C VAL A 271 -3.29 17.27 1.72
N ALA A 272 -3.47 17.72 2.94
CA ALA A 272 -2.69 18.80 3.52
C ALA A 272 -1.30 18.34 3.96
N GLY A 273 -0.38 19.28 4.17
CA GLY A 273 0.98 18.97 4.57
C GLY A 273 1.05 18.26 5.93
N SER A 274 1.81 17.17 5.99
CA SER A 274 2.06 16.40 7.21
C SER A 274 3.38 16.74 7.88
N GLY A 275 4.25 17.51 7.19
CA GLY A 275 5.60 17.85 7.60
C GLY A 275 6.66 16.80 7.24
N TYR A 276 6.30 15.72 6.57
CA TYR A 276 7.19 14.73 5.99
C TYR A 276 6.49 14.06 4.80
N ASP A 277 6.51 14.78 3.68
CA ASP A 277 5.65 14.51 2.54
C ASP A 277 6.47 14.18 1.29
N LYS A 278 5.79 13.63 0.32
CA LYS A 278 6.25 13.37 -1.03
C LYS A 278 5.24 13.98 -2.00
N THR A 279 5.74 14.58 -3.07
CA THR A 279 4.93 15.04 -4.19
C THR A 279 5.23 14.19 -5.42
N SER A 280 4.17 13.70 -6.07
CA SER A 280 4.25 13.00 -7.35
C SER A 280 3.66 13.87 -8.44
N LEU A 281 4.34 13.93 -9.59
CA LEU A 281 3.85 14.62 -10.77
C LEU A 281 4.10 13.84 -12.05
N VAL A 282 3.32 14.13 -13.08
CA VAL A 282 3.57 13.69 -14.44
C VAL A 282 3.79 14.90 -15.32
N LEU A 283 4.81 14.84 -16.17
CA LEU A 283 5.22 15.92 -17.03
C LEU A 283 5.76 15.44 -18.39
N SER A 284 5.72 16.28 -19.41
CA SER A 284 6.42 16.06 -20.66
C SER A 284 7.12 17.34 -21.11
N ALA A 285 8.18 17.18 -21.89
CA ALA A 285 8.93 18.31 -22.44
C ALA A 285 8.24 18.94 -23.65
N HIS A 286 8.51 20.22 -23.91
CA HIS A 286 8.22 20.86 -25.19
C HIS A 286 9.18 20.36 -26.28
N GLY A 287 8.63 19.84 -27.40
CA GLY A 287 9.41 19.42 -28.56
C GLY A 287 10.10 18.08 -28.43
N ARG A 288 10.11 17.31 -29.54
CA ARG A 288 10.56 15.91 -29.57
C ARG A 288 12.04 15.70 -29.33
N ASP A 289 12.90 16.62 -29.77
CA ASP A 289 14.33 16.37 -29.91
C ASP A 289 15.19 17.56 -29.41
N ALA A 290 14.70 18.34 -28.45
CA ALA A 290 15.49 19.43 -27.92
C ALA A 290 16.58 18.91 -26.96
N PRO A 291 17.87 19.08 -27.28
CA PRO A 291 18.95 18.70 -26.37
C PRO A 291 18.77 19.32 -24.99
N GLY A 292 18.93 18.52 -23.93
CA GLY A 292 18.79 18.97 -22.54
C GLY A 292 17.32 19.17 -22.07
N ALA A 293 16.31 18.71 -22.81
CA ALA A 293 14.90 18.89 -22.43
C ALA A 293 14.60 18.33 -21.01
N LEU A 294 15.02 17.10 -20.72
CA LEU A 294 14.85 16.49 -19.40
C LEU A 294 15.61 17.28 -18.29
N GLN A 295 16.80 17.79 -18.61
CA GLN A 295 17.59 18.59 -17.67
C GLN A 295 16.84 19.88 -17.31
N ARG A 296 16.24 20.59 -18.29
CA ARG A 296 15.44 21.79 -18.02
C ARG A 296 14.22 21.49 -17.16
N LEU A 297 13.52 20.37 -17.44
CA LEU A 297 12.37 19.94 -16.64
C LEU A 297 12.73 19.63 -15.19
N LEU A 298 13.85 18.99 -14.94
CA LEU A 298 14.26 18.55 -13.59
C LEU A 298 15.18 19.54 -12.88
N GLY A 299 15.79 20.49 -13.63
CA GLY A 299 16.70 21.50 -13.09
C GLY A 299 16.16 22.31 -11.92
N PRO A 300 14.90 22.76 -11.95
CA PRO A 300 14.30 23.49 -10.84
C PRO A 300 14.32 22.73 -9.51
N LEU A 301 14.19 21.41 -9.49
CA LEU A 301 14.31 20.63 -8.25
C LEU A 301 15.70 20.80 -7.62
N ALA A 302 16.75 20.70 -8.42
CA ALA A 302 18.12 20.91 -7.94
C ALA A 302 18.38 22.36 -7.51
N THR A 303 17.83 23.36 -8.23
CA THR A 303 17.96 24.77 -7.91
C THR A 303 17.35 25.10 -6.54
N HIS A 304 16.24 24.45 -6.19
CA HIS A 304 15.56 24.64 -4.92
C HIS A 304 15.94 23.60 -3.84
N GLU A 305 17.03 22.83 -4.06
CA GLU A 305 17.55 21.82 -3.14
C GLU A 305 16.52 20.71 -2.77
N ILE A 306 15.62 20.39 -3.70
CA ILE A 306 14.57 19.37 -3.51
C ILE A 306 15.11 18.02 -3.98
N ASN A 307 15.05 17.02 -3.09
CA ASN A 307 15.52 15.67 -3.38
C ASN A 307 14.49 14.88 -4.21
N MET A 308 14.85 14.51 -5.44
CA MET A 308 14.07 13.60 -6.29
C MET A 308 14.24 12.16 -5.81
N THR A 309 13.14 11.45 -5.60
CA THR A 309 13.12 10.08 -5.06
C THR A 309 12.82 9.01 -6.12
N SER A 310 12.13 9.38 -7.20
CA SER A 310 11.83 8.47 -8.32
C SER A 310 11.73 9.23 -9.63
N LEU A 311 12.14 8.56 -10.71
CA LEU A 311 11.96 9.03 -12.08
C LEU A 311 11.65 7.84 -12.97
N GLN A 312 10.50 7.85 -13.61
CA GLN A 312 10.09 6.82 -14.57
C GLN A 312 9.67 7.48 -15.87
N SER A 313 10.15 6.99 -16.99
CA SER A 313 9.75 7.45 -18.32
C SER A 313 8.85 6.44 -19.00
N ARG A 314 7.82 6.92 -19.70
CA ARG A 314 6.93 6.10 -20.49
C ARG A 314 6.66 6.75 -21.85
N PRO A 315 6.51 5.94 -22.92
CA PRO A 315 6.00 6.45 -24.18
C PRO A 315 4.61 7.09 -23.99
N SER A 316 4.42 8.29 -24.53
CA SER A 316 3.11 8.91 -24.57
C SER A 316 2.19 8.14 -25.52
N LYS A 317 0.92 7.97 -25.16
CA LYS A 317 -0.09 7.40 -26.07
C LYS A 317 -0.62 8.44 -27.08
N THR A 318 -0.25 9.71 -26.93
CA THR A 318 -0.75 10.82 -27.74
C THR A 318 0.12 11.12 -28.96
N GLY A 319 1.37 10.64 -29.01
CA GLY A 319 2.26 10.87 -30.14
C GLY A 319 3.37 9.82 -30.25
N LEU A 320 3.82 9.55 -31.49
CA LEU A 320 4.96 8.65 -31.75
C LEU A 320 6.24 9.27 -31.18
N TRP A 321 6.96 8.50 -30.36
CA TRP A 321 8.24 8.88 -29.76
C TRP A 321 8.18 10.03 -28.75
N GLU A 322 7.00 10.39 -28.26
CA GLU A 322 6.83 11.31 -27.14
C GLU A 322 6.88 10.53 -25.82
N TYR A 323 7.50 11.14 -24.80
CA TYR A 323 7.63 10.54 -23.49
C TYR A 323 6.92 11.40 -22.45
N VAL A 324 6.28 10.74 -21.50
CA VAL A 324 5.84 11.31 -20.24
C VAL A 324 6.76 10.83 -19.12
N PHE A 325 7.06 11.70 -18.18
CA PHE A 325 7.93 11.42 -17.04
C PHE A 325 7.08 11.50 -15.77
N PHE A 326 7.12 10.43 -14.99
CA PHE A 326 6.61 10.41 -13.63
C PHE A 326 7.74 10.70 -12.68
N VAL A 327 7.58 11.71 -11.84
CA VAL A 327 8.61 12.21 -10.95
C VAL A 327 8.06 12.28 -9.54
N ASP A 328 8.76 11.66 -8.60
CA ASP A 328 8.49 11.81 -7.18
C ASP A 328 9.63 12.56 -6.52
N PHE A 329 9.32 13.48 -5.62
CA PHE A 329 10.31 14.21 -4.84
C PHE A 329 9.79 14.52 -3.42
N GLU A 330 10.71 14.84 -2.53
CA GLU A 330 10.42 15.18 -1.14
C GLU A 330 9.84 16.58 -1.02
N GLY A 331 8.90 16.74 -0.09
CA GLY A 331 8.21 17.98 0.23
C GLY A 331 6.76 18.02 -0.26
N HIS A 332 6.00 18.93 0.33
CA HIS A 332 4.59 19.17 0.00
C HIS A 332 4.44 20.33 -0.96
N GLN A 333 3.51 20.26 -1.93
CA GLN A 333 3.30 21.31 -2.94
C GLN A 333 3.01 22.70 -2.38
N GLU A 334 2.53 22.81 -1.14
CA GLU A 334 2.26 24.08 -0.45
C GLU A 334 3.50 24.65 0.28
N GLU A 335 4.59 23.91 0.38
CA GLU A 335 5.85 24.43 0.91
C GLU A 335 6.45 25.43 -0.06
N ALA A 336 6.97 26.55 0.46
CA ALA A 336 7.39 27.68 -0.36
C ALA A 336 8.42 27.30 -1.46
N LEU A 337 9.45 26.51 -1.12
CA LEU A 337 10.48 26.06 -2.08
C LEU A 337 9.90 25.12 -3.12
N VAL A 338 9.04 24.20 -2.70
CA VAL A 338 8.38 23.23 -3.60
C VAL A 338 7.43 23.94 -4.55
N SER A 339 6.64 24.89 -4.06
CA SER A 339 5.73 25.69 -4.88
C SER A 339 6.48 26.51 -5.95
N GLN A 340 7.64 27.07 -5.61
CA GLN A 340 8.49 27.78 -6.58
C GLN A 340 9.05 26.83 -7.64
N ALA A 341 9.60 25.68 -7.21
CA ALA A 341 10.10 24.66 -8.14
C ALA A 341 9.01 24.15 -9.10
N LEU A 342 7.80 23.90 -8.59
CA LEU A 342 6.66 23.47 -9.42
C LEU A 342 6.27 24.55 -10.45
N ALA A 343 6.26 25.83 -10.06
CA ALA A 343 5.99 26.93 -10.98
C ALA A 343 7.05 27.04 -12.10
N ASP A 344 8.32 26.80 -11.78
CA ASP A 344 9.39 26.82 -12.79
C ASP A 344 9.34 25.58 -13.70
N ILE A 345 9.08 24.39 -13.15
CA ILE A 345 8.86 23.16 -13.94
C ILE A 345 7.67 23.33 -14.90
N GLN A 346 6.59 23.93 -14.44
CA GLN A 346 5.40 24.16 -15.27
C GLN A 346 5.68 25.02 -16.51
N LYS A 347 6.55 26.03 -16.41
CA LYS A 347 6.95 26.87 -17.55
C LYS A 347 7.69 26.09 -18.65
N GLU A 348 8.44 25.08 -18.24
CA GLU A 348 9.27 24.23 -19.12
C GLU A 348 8.51 23.01 -19.66
N SER A 349 7.28 22.78 -19.20
CA SER A 349 6.53 21.55 -19.47
C SER A 349 5.42 21.74 -20.51
N ALA A 350 5.31 20.82 -21.46
CA ALA A 350 4.17 20.72 -22.38
C ALA A 350 2.95 20.07 -21.70
N LEU A 351 3.20 19.06 -20.89
CA LEU A 351 2.24 18.45 -19.97
C LEU A 351 2.77 18.66 -18.55
N PHE A 352 1.93 19.17 -17.68
CA PHE A 352 2.23 19.35 -16.25
C PHE A 352 0.99 19.00 -15.42
N LYS A 353 1.09 17.98 -14.58
CA LYS A 353 0.02 17.60 -13.65
C LYS A 353 0.61 17.13 -12.34
N VAL A 354 0.27 17.81 -11.24
CA VAL A 354 0.55 17.31 -9.89
C VAL A 354 -0.46 16.21 -9.59
N LEU A 355 0.03 14.99 -9.39
CA LEU A 355 -0.77 13.81 -9.08
C LEU A 355 -1.22 13.79 -7.63
N GLY A 356 -0.42 14.38 -6.73
CA GLY A 356 -0.72 14.54 -5.32
C GLY A 356 0.52 14.85 -4.49
N SER A 357 0.28 15.48 -3.34
CA SER A 357 1.25 15.58 -2.24
C SER A 357 0.67 14.84 -1.05
N TYR A 358 1.44 13.96 -0.42
CA TYR A 358 0.93 13.02 0.56
C TYR A 358 2.04 12.59 1.54
N PRO A 359 1.68 12.11 2.75
CA PRO A 359 2.64 11.60 3.71
C PRO A 359 3.45 10.44 3.14
N ARG A 360 4.76 10.47 3.35
CA ARG A 360 5.65 9.36 3.00
C ARG A 360 5.31 8.12 3.82
N SER A 361 5.50 6.94 3.24
CA SER A 361 5.37 5.64 3.93
C SER A 361 6.27 5.59 5.17
N LEU A 362 5.75 5.01 6.26
CA LEU A 362 6.41 4.85 7.56
C LEU A 362 7.00 3.45 7.71
#